data_3b60c32f406455c98da480dff60e4c25
#
_entry.id   3b60c32f406455c98da480dff60e4c25
#
_cell.length_a   1.000
_cell.length_b   1.000
_cell.length_c   1.000
_cell.angle_alpha   90.00
_cell.angle_beta   90.00
_cell.angle_gamma   90.00
#
_symmetry.space_group_name_H-M   'P 1'
#
loop_
_entity.id
_entity.type
_entity.pdbx_description
1 polymer ?
#
loop_
_entity_poly.entity_id
_entity_poly.type
_entity_poly.pdbx_seq_one_letter_code
_entity_poly.pdbx_strand_id
1 'polypeptide(L)'
;MQPQLYWLDEDPLEPMPHPTLVGDVTADLCIVGAGYTGLWTALLAKERNPEREVIIVEQRETGAGASGRNGGFCSYSLTHGFMNGYSRFKDEMAVIERLGRENLD
;
A
#
# COMPACT_ATOMS: atom_id res chain seq x y z
N MET A 1 16.37 -12.39 -14.71
CA MET A 1 15.72 -13.00 -13.54
C MET A 1 15.12 -11.86 -12.73
N GLN A 2 13.81 -11.79 -12.60
CA GLN A 2 13.20 -10.78 -11.70
C GLN A 2 13.40 -11.27 -10.26
N PRO A 3 13.81 -10.39 -9.32
CA PRO A 3 13.94 -10.80 -7.93
C PRO A 3 12.57 -11.17 -7.38
N GLN A 4 12.46 -12.36 -6.82
CA GLN A 4 11.28 -12.88 -6.17
C GLN A 4 10.91 -11.98 -4.97
N LEU A 5 9.61 -11.79 -4.74
CA LEU A 5 9.13 -10.98 -3.63
C LEU A 5 9.13 -11.82 -2.36
N TYR A 6 9.97 -11.47 -1.39
CA TYR A 6 10.12 -12.22 -0.14
C TYR A 6 8.78 -12.54 0.53
N TRP A 7 7.91 -11.56 0.66
CA TRP A 7 6.61 -11.70 1.33
C TRP A 7 5.59 -12.58 0.58
N LEU A 8 5.81 -12.81 -0.71
CA LEU A 8 4.95 -13.68 -1.53
C LEU A 8 5.56 -15.08 -1.72
N ASP A 9 6.83 -15.26 -1.41
CA ASP A 9 7.54 -16.53 -1.57
C ASP A 9 7.16 -17.55 -0.48
N GLU A 10 6.80 -17.06 0.71
CA GLU A 10 6.42 -17.87 1.85
C GLU A 10 4.88 -18.04 1.99
N ASP A 11 4.09 -17.41 1.13
CA ASP A 11 2.64 -17.52 1.19
C ASP A 11 2.19 -18.88 0.61
N PRO A 12 1.60 -19.76 1.44
CA PRO A 12 1.05 -21.04 0.97
C PRO A 12 -0.19 -20.87 0.10
N LEU A 13 -0.74 -19.67 0.00
CA LEU A 13 -1.84 -19.37 -0.90
C LEU A 13 -1.29 -19.19 -2.31
N GLU A 14 -1.66 -20.11 -3.20
CA GLU A 14 -1.40 -19.93 -4.63
C GLU A 14 -1.87 -18.55 -5.08
N PRO A 15 -1.01 -17.75 -5.72
CA PRO A 15 -1.43 -16.46 -6.24
C PRO A 15 -2.62 -16.66 -7.17
N MET A 16 -3.76 -16.09 -6.84
CA MET A 16 -4.89 -16.13 -7.77
C MET A 16 -4.53 -15.31 -9.01
N PRO A 17 -4.46 -15.93 -10.19
CA PRO A 17 -4.14 -15.21 -11.40
C PRO A 17 -5.27 -14.22 -11.68
N HIS A 18 -4.92 -12.95 -11.71
CA HIS A 18 -5.85 -11.92 -12.15
C HIS A 18 -5.86 -11.87 -13.67
N PRO A 19 -7.05 -11.89 -14.31
CA PRO A 19 -7.14 -11.85 -15.75
C PRO A 19 -6.60 -10.51 -16.29
N THR A 20 -5.95 -10.56 -17.43
CA THR A 20 -5.58 -9.34 -18.15
C THR A 20 -6.84 -8.58 -18.55
N LEU A 21 -6.89 -7.29 -18.27
CA LEU A 21 -7.98 -6.43 -18.70
C LEU A 21 -8.03 -6.38 -20.23
N VAL A 22 -9.18 -6.73 -20.80
CA VAL A 22 -9.41 -6.70 -22.24
C VAL A 22 -10.64 -5.85 -22.54
N GLY A 23 -10.47 -4.85 -23.42
CA GLY A 23 -11.54 -3.94 -23.82
C GLY A 23 -11.83 -2.87 -22.76
N ASP A 24 -13.00 -2.24 -22.91
CA ASP A 24 -13.46 -1.18 -22.02
C ASP A 24 -14.31 -1.75 -20.88
N VAL A 25 -14.02 -1.33 -19.67
CA VAL A 25 -14.76 -1.72 -18.46
C VAL A 25 -15.19 -0.47 -17.73
N THR A 26 -16.40 -0.48 -17.20
CA THR A 26 -16.96 0.61 -16.39
C THR A 26 -17.05 0.15 -14.94
N ALA A 27 -16.71 1.04 -14.01
CA ALA A 27 -16.85 0.81 -12.58
C ALA A 27 -17.12 2.15 -11.87
N ASP A 28 -17.65 2.11 -10.65
CA ASP A 28 -17.86 3.30 -9.83
C ASP A 28 -16.54 3.91 -9.34
N LEU A 29 -15.52 3.06 -9.17
CA LEU A 29 -14.19 3.47 -8.74
C LEU A 29 -13.13 2.60 -9.43
N CYS A 30 -12.25 3.26 -10.15
CA CYS A 30 -11.06 2.62 -10.73
C CYS A 30 -9.81 3.09 -9.97
N ILE A 31 -9.02 2.14 -9.48
CA ILE A 31 -7.78 2.37 -8.74
C ILE A 31 -6.62 1.86 -9.59
N VAL A 32 -5.61 2.69 -9.80
CA VAL A 32 -4.41 2.32 -10.54
C VAL A 32 -3.30 1.96 -9.56
N GLY A 33 -2.91 0.69 -9.60
CA GLY A 33 -1.87 0.11 -8.76
C GLY A 33 -2.40 -0.70 -7.57
N ALA A 34 -1.93 -1.94 -7.44
CA ALA A 34 -2.26 -2.88 -6.36
C ALA A 34 -1.16 -2.94 -5.29
N GLY A 35 -0.64 -1.79 -4.88
CA GLY A 35 0.18 -1.65 -3.67
C GLY A 35 -0.70 -1.39 -2.44
N TYR A 36 -0.10 -1.17 -1.26
CA TYR A 36 -0.84 -0.94 -0.01
C TYR A 36 -1.89 0.17 -0.16
N THR A 37 -1.54 1.31 -0.72
CA THR A 37 -2.47 2.44 -0.88
C THR A 37 -3.68 2.06 -1.71
N GLY A 38 -3.47 1.38 -2.84
CA GLY A 38 -4.57 0.96 -3.71
C GLY A 38 -5.47 -0.09 -3.05
N LEU A 39 -4.89 -1.09 -2.41
CA LEU A 39 -5.62 -2.14 -1.70
C LEU A 39 -6.43 -1.59 -0.53
N TRP A 40 -5.85 -0.74 0.32
CA TRP A 40 -6.57 -0.08 1.41
C TRP A 40 -7.66 0.84 0.91
N THR A 41 -7.42 1.58 -0.17
CA THR A 41 -8.45 2.43 -0.79
C THR A 41 -9.64 1.60 -1.26
N ALA A 42 -9.39 0.47 -1.91
CA ALA A 42 -10.45 -0.44 -2.36
C ALA A 42 -11.23 -1.02 -1.18
N LEU A 43 -10.52 -1.53 -0.17
CA LEU A 43 -11.13 -2.11 1.03
C LEU A 43 -12.05 -1.11 1.71
N LEU A 44 -11.55 0.08 2.05
CA LEU A 44 -12.33 1.14 2.70
C LEU A 44 -13.50 1.64 1.84
N ALA A 45 -13.33 1.65 0.51
CA ALA A 45 -14.42 2.00 -0.39
C ALA A 45 -15.56 0.98 -0.35
N LYS A 46 -15.22 -0.32 -0.29
CA LYS A 46 -16.18 -1.42 -0.16
C LYS A 46 -16.82 -1.48 1.22
N GLU A 47 -16.08 -1.23 2.28
CA GLU A 47 -16.64 -1.14 3.65
C GLU A 47 -17.68 -0.03 3.79
N ARG A 48 -17.42 1.13 3.18
CA ARG A 48 -18.35 2.28 3.19
C ARG A 48 -19.58 2.08 2.31
N ASN A 49 -19.43 1.35 1.23
CA ASN A 49 -20.52 1.02 0.31
C ASN A 49 -20.23 -0.33 -0.36
N PRO A 50 -20.77 -1.44 0.20
CA PRO A 50 -20.56 -2.79 -0.33
C PRO A 50 -21.03 -2.98 -1.77
N GLU A 51 -22.04 -2.23 -2.21
CA GLU A 51 -22.60 -2.32 -3.57
C GLU A 51 -21.73 -1.60 -4.63
N ARG A 52 -20.78 -0.75 -4.18
CA ARG A 52 -19.91 -0.03 -5.12
C ARG A 52 -19.06 -1.00 -5.94
N GLU A 53 -19.08 -0.85 -7.25
CA GLU A 53 -18.17 -1.57 -8.14
C GLU A 53 -16.78 -0.92 -8.07
N VAL A 54 -15.79 -1.68 -7.59
CA VAL A 54 -14.40 -1.22 -7.47
C VAL A 54 -13.52 -2.11 -8.32
N ILE A 55 -12.75 -1.49 -9.21
CA ILE A 55 -11.74 -2.16 -10.04
C ILE A 55 -10.36 -1.64 -9.65
N ILE A 56 -9.42 -2.57 -9.44
CA ILE A 56 -8.00 -2.27 -9.31
C ILE A 56 -7.31 -2.74 -10.58
N VAL A 57 -6.57 -1.86 -11.25
CA VAL A 57 -5.73 -2.22 -12.38
C VAL A 57 -4.26 -2.16 -11.98
N GLU A 58 -3.54 -3.25 -12.20
CA GLU A 58 -2.13 -3.40 -11.86
C GLU A 58 -1.35 -3.83 -13.09
N GLN A 59 -0.18 -3.24 -13.30
CA GLN A 59 0.65 -3.53 -14.46
C GLN A 59 1.36 -4.89 -14.35
N ARG A 60 1.62 -5.35 -13.14
CA ARG A 60 2.35 -6.58 -12.84
C ARG A 60 1.54 -7.46 -11.89
N GLU A 61 2.12 -7.83 -10.79
CA GLU A 61 1.51 -8.59 -9.70
C GLU A 61 1.15 -7.69 -8.53
N THR A 62 0.13 -8.05 -7.78
CA THR A 62 -0.22 -7.36 -6.54
C THR A 62 0.99 -7.28 -5.62
N GLY A 63 1.27 -6.08 -5.11
CA GLY A 63 2.42 -5.86 -4.23
C GLY A 63 3.79 -5.84 -4.92
N ALA A 64 3.89 -6.01 -6.23
CA ALA A 64 5.16 -6.09 -6.97
C ALA A 64 6.08 -4.86 -6.84
N GLY A 65 5.54 -3.72 -6.40
CA GLY A 65 6.29 -2.50 -6.13
C GLY A 65 6.91 -2.45 -4.73
N ALA A 66 6.99 -1.26 -4.17
CA ALA A 66 7.56 -1.01 -2.83
C ALA A 66 6.84 -1.75 -1.72
N SER A 67 5.53 -2.01 -1.87
CA SER A 67 4.71 -2.69 -0.87
C SER A 67 5.19 -4.12 -0.58
N GLY A 68 5.64 -4.86 -1.59
CA GLY A 68 6.18 -6.22 -1.41
C GLY A 68 7.69 -6.27 -1.21
N ARG A 69 8.38 -5.11 -1.20
CA ARG A 69 9.85 -5.03 -1.12
C ARG A 69 10.35 -4.28 0.10
N ASN A 70 9.46 -3.87 0.99
CA ASN A 70 9.85 -3.22 2.23
C ASN A 70 10.37 -4.23 3.26
N GLY A 71 11.05 -3.74 4.30
CA GLY A 71 11.60 -4.57 5.36
C GLY A 71 10.58 -5.01 6.42
N GLY A 72 9.29 -4.70 6.26
CA GLY A 72 8.23 -5.08 7.20
C GLY A 72 8.23 -4.31 8.52
N PHE A 73 8.96 -3.20 8.63
CA PHE A 73 8.99 -2.40 9.85
C PHE A 73 7.70 -1.57 9.99
N CYS A 74 6.96 -1.83 11.05
CA CYS A 74 5.88 -0.99 11.51
C CYS A 74 6.43 -0.02 12.56
N SER A 75 6.56 1.26 12.22
CA SER A 75 7.19 2.27 13.07
C SER A 75 6.43 3.58 13.01
N TYR A 76 6.34 4.25 14.14
CA TYR A 76 5.77 5.60 14.23
C TYR A 76 6.63 6.67 13.57
N SER A 77 7.87 6.37 13.20
CA SER A 77 8.77 7.37 12.62
C SER A 77 8.40 7.71 11.18
N LEU A 78 7.87 8.90 10.97
CA LEU A 78 7.53 9.43 9.63
C LEU A 78 8.75 9.91 8.84
N THR A 79 9.94 9.95 9.47
CA THR A 79 11.17 10.54 8.89
C THR A 79 12.36 9.58 8.86
N HIS A 80 12.12 8.27 8.94
CA HIS A 80 13.18 7.24 9.03
C HIS A 80 14.17 7.48 10.19
N GLY A 81 13.65 7.82 11.37
CA GLY A 81 14.40 8.04 12.59
C GLY A 81 14.44 9.51 13.03
N PHE A 82 14.57 9.70 14.35
CA PHE A 82 14.53 11.01 15.00
C PHE A 82 15.59 12.00 14.44
N MET A 83 16.83 11.57 14.32
CA MET A 83 17.92 12.46 13.86
C MET A 83 17.73 12.93 12.43
N ASN A 84 17.19 12.08 11.55
CA ASN A 84 16.89 12.48 10.17
C ASN A 84 15.74 13.50 10.13
N GLY A 85 14.72 13.33 10.95
CA GLY A 85 13.64 14.30 11.11
C GLY A 85 14.14 15.62 11.68
N TYR A 86 14.87 15.56 12.77
CA TYR A 86 15.40 16.75 13.44
C TYR A 86 16.32 17.59 12.56
N SER A 87 17.13 16.96 11.71
CA SER A 87 18.01 17.68 10.79
C SER A 87 17.27 18.45 9.69
N ARG A 88 16.04 18.06 9.36
CA ARG A 88 15.26 18.63 8.24
C ARG A 88 14.07 19.46 8.70
N PHE A 89 13.46 19.08 9.82
CA PHE A 89 12.18 19.60 10.30
C PHE A 89 12.23 19.90 11.80
N LYS A 90 13.29 20.60 12.23
CA LYS A 90 13.60 20.82 13.64
C LYS A 90 12.43 21.42 14.42
N ASP A 91 11.78 22.42 13.84
CA ASP A 91 10.71 23.16 14.50
C ASP A 91 9.37 22.41 14.50
N GLU A 92 9.21 21.44 13.57
CA GLU A 92 8.00 20.64 13.41
C GLU A 92 8.08 19.25 14.08
N MET A 93 9.23 18.91 14.67
CA MET A 93 9.46 17.56 15.20
C MET A 93 8.40 17.09 16.21
N ALA A 94 7.94 17.98 17.08
CA ALA A 94 6.91 17.64 18.06
C ALA A 94 5.58 17.26 17.38
N VAL A 95 5.23 17.93 16.28
CA VAL A 95 4.03 17.62 15.49
C VAL A 95 4.23 16.31 14.73
N ILE A 96 5.38 16.12 14.10
CA ILE A 96 5.72 14.90 13.33
C ILE A 96 5.70 13.67 14.24
N GLU A 97 6.28 13.74 15.44
CA GLU A 97 6.25 12.63 16.40
C GLU A 97 4.83 12.31 16.87
N ARG A 98 4.04 13.33 17.18
CA ARG A 98 2.64 13.14 17.56
C ARG A 98 1.85 12.45 16.45
N LEU A 99 1.94 12.96 15.21
CA LEU A 99 1.25 12.37 14.05
C LEU A 99 1.73 10.94 13.77
N GLY A 100 3.02 10.67 13.96
CA GLY A 100 3.56 9.32 13.81
C GLY A 100 2.95 8.33 14.81
N ARG A 101 2.79 8.73 16.07
CA ARG A 101 2.14 7.91 17.11
C ARG A 101 0.66 7.70 16.81
N GLU A 102 -0.07 8.77 16.49
CA GLU A 102 -1.49 8.71 16.12
C GLU A 102 -1.75 7.82 14.89
N ASN A 103 -0.77 7.65 14.02
CA ASN A 103 -0.87 6.78 12.84
C ASN A 103 -0.67 5.29 13.16
N LEU A 104 -0.14 4.95 14.32
CA LEU A 104 0.00 3.55 14.76
C LEU A 104 -1.17 3.05 15.60
N ASP A 105 -1.93 3.94 16.22
CA ASP A 105 -3.11 3.62 17.05
C ASP A 105 -4.34 3.36 16.18
#